data_ba97327d696e34ef290e54c7795cc9a2
#
_entry.id   ba97327d696e34ef290e54c7795cc9a2
#
_cell.length_a   1.000
_cell.length_b   1.000
_cell.length_c   1.000
_cell.angle_alpha   90.00
_cell.angle_beta   90.00
_cell.angle_gamma   90.00
#
_symmetry.space_group_name_H-M   'P 1'
#
loop_
_entity.id
_entity.type
_entity.pdbx_description
1 polymer ?
#
loop_
_entity_poly.entity_id
_entity_poly.type
_entity_poly.pdbx_seq_one_letter_code
_entity_poly.pdbx_strand_id
1 'polypeptide(L)'
;MNRRIMTAIGTAAALFGCATAAQAECACGKACACRPAYIVVEDTAGQRAWKVPFQLGLAGYTMHKKSLDETLEIMRALDLHRLCVKEFHLKYTSTDEEIAAFKAKCAAFGVTPYGLGPLYTDSNEKVRAYFEFAKRFGAKVIVGVPFEKREGQKERFASRRQLEYIDTLVKEFDIRYAIHNHGPQVAKMFPDVAAGYDLVKDLDKRIGFCLDVGWEFACGRDPAETIRTYGDRIYDMHLKNFAVDIPGGHKLSKSVPHSFTTVPMPRGKIDYGKVFKALADVGYDGVCSFEYERDFTDNLGGLAESVGYARGVCDTIKVQPRMFPVPAGANTLTAQEKAEGWELLFDGKNLPTDKWVGAKKEWGCKKFPERGWYVRDGALAMRPLSMIADGKWVPLPEEDRKLAGGGDIVTAKKYSDFMFKFDFRLTEAANSGIKYFYNEGMHKNSCMEYQVLDAGHPDYDKPNQCGVEHVHRIAALYDLIATPLADKAVKPLGQWNSGMVVSKGNHVEHWLNGVKVLEYERGSKAFRDCVAKSKYLAWQDEGAYWGEAKEGRLLIQDHGDSSVSYCNLKVRELK
;
A
#
# COMPACT_ATOMS: atom_id res chain seq x y z
N MET A 1 35.92 -32.51 14.40
CA MET A 1 36.02 -31.06 14.75
C MET A 1 34.73 -30.35 14.43
N ASN A 2 33.58 -30.87 14.90
CA ASN A 2 32.25 -30.37 14.52
C ASN A 2 31.19 -30.58 15.61
N ARG A 3 31.50 -30.19 16.86
CA ARG A 3 30.52 -30.26 17.97
C ARG A 3 30.48 -29.02 18.89
N ARG A 4 31.16 -27.93 18.51
CA ARG A 4 31.19 -26.70 19.35
C ARG A 4 30.48 -25.46 18.78
N ILE A 5 29.84 -25.54 17.62
CA ILE A 5 29.13 -24.41 17.04
C ILE A 5 27.60 -24.49 17.25
N MET A 6 27.06 -25.66 17.60
CA MET A 6 25.62 -25.81 17.86
C MET A 6 25.14 -25.45 19.27
N THR A 7 26.03 -25.13 20.20
CA THR A 7 25.66 -24.85 21.61
C THR A 7 25.55 -23.36 21.93
N ALA A 8 25.81 -22.46 20.96
CA ALA A 8 25.72 -21.01 21.18
C ALA A 8 24.42 -20.39 20.67
N ILE A 9 23.55 -21.14 19.98
CA ILE A 9 22.25 -20.66 19.49
C ILE A 9 21.08 -21.08 20.41
N GLY A 10 21.35 -21.94 21.41
CA GLY A 10 20.33 -22.54 22.27
C GLY A 10 19.95 -21.74 23.52
N THR A 11 20.54 -20.59 23.81
CA THR A 11 20.33 -19.88 25.09
C THR A 11 19.77 -18.47 24.99
N ALA A 12 19.35 -18.02 23.81
CA ALA A 12 18.68 -16.73 23.64
C ALA A 12 17.14 -16.82 23.41
N ALA A 13 16.58 -18.04 23.46
CA ALA A 13 15.15 -18.27 23.18
C ALA A 13 14.30 -18.55 24.43
N ALA A 14 14.75 -18.22 25.62
CA ALA A 14 14.05 -18.56 26.87
C ALA A 14 13.76 -17.36 27.78
N LEU A 15 13.47 -16.19 27.24
CA LEU A 15 12.98 -15.02 28.01
C LEU A 15 12.00 -14.13 27.22
N PHE A 16 10.96 -14.74 26.63
CA PHE A 16 9.72 -14.00 26.38
C PHE A 16 8.57 -14.87 26.88
N GLY A 17 8.18 -14.56 28.11
CA GLY A 17 7.04 -15.15 28.77
C GLY A 17 5.76 -14.86 28.00
N CYS A 18 4.95 -15.90 27.92
CA CYS A 18 3.55 -15.85 27.55
C CYS A 18 2.85 -14.75 28.39
N ALA A 19 2.61 -13.59 27.79
CA ALA A 19 1.73 -12.60 28.38
C ALA A 19 0.30 -13.08 28.14
N THR A 20 -0.26 -13.75 29.13
CA THR A 20 -1.70 -13.97 29.26
C THR A 20 -2.39 -12.60 29.20
N ALA A 21 -3.38 -12.48 28.33
CA ALA A 21 -4.27 -11.33 28.27
C ALA A 21 -4.85 -11.07 29.66
N ALA A 22 -4.33 -10.07 30.34
CA ALA A 22 -4.94 -9.54 31.57
C ALA A 22 -6.25 -8.86 31.13
N GLN A 23 -7.39 -9.45 31.48
CA GLN A 23 -8.68 -8.79 31.43
C GLN A 23 -8.61 -7.57 32.36
N ALA A 24 -8.63 -6.38 31.77
CA ALA A 24 -8.88 -5.16 32.52
C ALA A 24 -10.35 -5.22 33.01
N GLU A 25 -10.57 -5.49 34.29
CA GLU A 25 -11.88 -5.36 34.92
C GLU A 25 -12.28 -3.89 34.94
N CYS A 26 -13.44 -3.63 34.35
CA CYS A 26 -14.06 -2.32 34.42
C CYS A 26 -14.53 -2.06 35.86
N ALA A 27 -14.29 -0.88 36.39
CA ALA A 27 -14.65 -0.46 37.76
C ALA A 27 -16.16 -0.53 38.12
N CYS A 28 -17.01 -1.02 37.24
CA CYS A 28 -18.46 -1.15 37.42
C CYS A 28 -18.95 -2.56 37.74
N GLY A 29 -18.08 -3.57 37.81
CA GLY A 29 -18.44 -4.94 38.25
C GLY A 29 -19.48 -5.67 37.36
N LYS A 30 -19.79 -5.21 36.14
CA LYS A 30 -20.70 -5.85 35.20
C LYS A 30 -19.96 -6.18 33.91
N ALA A 31 -20.19 -7.38 33.38
CA ALA A 31 -19.68 -7.80 32.07
C ALA A 31 -20.17 -6.83 30.99
N CYS A 32 -19.35 -5.86 30.64
CA CYS A 32 -19.62 -4.90 29.59
C CYS A 32 -19.37 -5.59 28.25
N ALA A 33 -20.42 -5.67 27.40
CA ALA A 33 -20.34 -6.18 26.03
C ALA A 33 -19.59 -5.21 25.08
N CYS A 34 -18.61 -4.47 25.58
CA CYS A 34 -17.72 -3.64 24.79
C CYS A 34 -16.59 -4.51 24.24
N ARG A 35 -16.91 -5.32 23.23
CA ARG A 35 -15.85 -5.85 22.37
C ARG A 35 -15.27 -4.68 21.58
N PRO A 36 -13.96 -4.43 21.63
CA PRO A 36 -13.35 -3.53 20.67
C PRO A 36 -13.61 -4.10 19.28
N ALA A 37 -14.27 -3.33 18.43
CA ALA A 37 -14.62 -3.74 17.05
C ALA A 37 -13.42 -3.66 16.10
N TYR A 38 -12.20 -3.93 16.60
CA TYR A 38 -11.01 -4.04 15.76
C TYR A 38 -10.19 -5.22 16.23
N ILE A 39 -9.91 -6.09 15.29
CA ILE A 39 -8.81 -7.03 15.41
C ILE A 39 -7.55 -6.15 15.32
N VAL A 40 -6.88 -5.94 16.44
CA VAL A 40 -5.47 -5.55 16.39
C VAL A 40 -4.79 -6.73 15.72
N VAL A 41 -4.50 -6.61 14.43
CA VAL A 41 -3.46 -7.43 13.83
C VAL A 41 -2.22 -6.98 14.54
N GLU A 42 -1.79 -7.73 15.55
CA GLU A 42 -0.48 -7.55 16.15
C GLU A 42 0.50 -7.56 14.99
N ASP A 43 1.12 -6.43 14.77
CA ASP A 43 2.29 -6.30 13.92
C ASP A 43 3.31 -7.27 14.54
N THR A 44 3.52 -8.40 13.86
CA THR A 44 4.51 -9.37 14.30
C THR A 44 5.82 -8.61 14.32
N ALA A 45 6.31 -8.33 15.51
CA ALA A 45 7.48 -7.52 15.78
C ALA A 45 8.62 -7.89 14.82
N GLY A 46 8.99 -6.96 13.94
CA GLY A 46 10.13 -7.11 13.05
C GLY A 46 9.84 -6.97 11.55
N GLN A 47 8.60 -6.86 11.09
CA GLN A 47 8.37 -6.58 9.68
C GLN A 47 8.78 -5.13 9.36
N ARG A 48 9.95 -5.00 8.73
CA ARG A 48 10.43 -3.73 8.21
C ARG A 48 9.41 -3.20 7.19
N ALA A 49 8.89 -1.99 7.40
CA ALA A 49 8.05 -1.34 6.41
C ALA A 49 8.85 -1.17 5.11
N TRP A 50 8.44 -1.90 4.05
CA TRP A 50 9.08 -1.81 2.74
C TRP A 50 8.70 -0.50 2.06
N LYS A 51 9.68 0.20 1.51
CA LYS A 51 9.46 1.42 0.73
C LYS A 51 8.84 1.14 -0.64
N VAL A 52 8.86 -0.12 -1.10
CA VAL A 52 8.29 -0.53 -2.40
C VAL A 52 6.88 -1.08 -2.24
N PRO A 53 5.98 -0.93 -3.25
CA PRO A 53 4.57 -1.33 -3.14
C PRO A 53 4.35 -2.84 -3.19
N PHE A 54 5.33 -3.63 -3.63
CA PHE A 54 5.25 -5.09 -3.77
C PHE A 54 5.87 -5.81 -2.57
N GLN A 55 5.57 -7.10 -2.46
CA GLN A 55 6.07 -7.97 -1.39
C GLN A 55 7.05 -9.00 -1.94
N LEU A 56 8.05 -9.37 -1.13
CA LEU A 56 8.92 -10.49 -1.46
C LEU A 56 8.31 -11.80 -0.96
N GLY A 57 8.40 -12.85 -1.77
CA GLY A 57 7.83 -14.16 -1.48
C GLY A 57 8.67 -15.31 -2.00
N LEU A 58 8.14 -16.52 -1.92
CA LEU A 58 8.76 -17.74 -2.38
C LEU A 58 7.89 -18.46 -3.38
N ALA A 59 8.42 -18.75 -4.57
CA ALA A 59 7.84 -19.69 -5.51
C ALA A 59 8.11 -21.12 -4.99
N GLY A 60 7.03 -21.86 -4.76
CA GLY A 60 7.14 -23.18 -4.11
C GLY A 60 8.06 -24.16 -4.85
N TYR A 61 8.25 -24.01 -6.17
CA TYR A 61 9.13 -24.89 -6.91
C TYR A 61 10.59 -24.85 -6.46
N THR A 62 11.06 -23.72 -5.92
CA THR A 62 12.39 -23.61 -5.28
C THR A 62 12.61 -24.70 -4.22
N MET A 63 11.52 -25.19 -3.59
CA MET A 63 11.53 -26.16 -2.51
C MET A 63 11.12 -27.58 -2.91
N HIS A 64 11.17 -27.93 -4.21
CA HIS A 64 10.64 -29.22 -4.68
C HIS A 64 11.37 -30.46 -4.14
N LYS A 65 12.54 -30.33 -3.51
CA LYS A 65 13.28 -31.38 -2.81
C LYS A 65 13.17 -31.31 -1.29
N LYS A 66 12.29 -30.46 -0.77
CA LYS A 66 12.09 -30.24 0.66
C LYS A 66 10.64 -30.49 1.06
N SER A 67 10.45 -30.93 2.29
CA SER A 67 9.14 -31.03 2.92
C SER A 67 8.53 -29.65 3.17
N LEU A 68 7.24 -29.61 3.51
CA LEU A 68 6.58 -28.38 3.92
C LEU A 68 7.24 -27.79 5.18
N ASP A 69 7.62 -28.62 6.16
CA ASP A 69 8.26 -28.17 7.39
C ASP A 69 9.60 -27.49 7.12
N GLU A 70 10.47 -28.12 6.34
CA GLU A 70 11.75 -27.53 5.93
C GLU A 70 11.53 -26.22 5.13
N THR A 71 10.52 -26.19 4.26
CA THR A 71 10.16 -24.99 3.51
C THR A 71 9.78 -23.84 4.43
N LEU A 72 8.91 -24.09 5.41
CA LEU A 72 8.44 -23.06 6.35
C LEU A 72 9.56 -22.59 7.29
N GLU A 73 10.46 -23.50 7.72
CA GLU A 73 11.63 -23.13 8.51
C GLU A 73 12.59 -22.22 7.72
N ILE A 74 12.83 -22.53 6.44
CA ILE A 74 13.64 -21.69 5.57
C ILE A 74 12.98 -20.33 5.36
N MET A 75 11.68 -20.29 5.11
CA MET A 75 10.96 -19.04 4.95
C MET A 75 11.03 -18.18 6.22
N ARG A 76 10.86 -18.79 7.40
CA ARG A 76 11.01 -18.11 8.69
C ARG A 76 12.43 -17.57 8.88
N ALA A 77 13.45 -18.37 8.59
CA ALA A 77 14.86 -17.97 8.71
C ALA A 77 15.22 -16.81 7.77
N LEU A 78 14.55 -16.72 6.61
CA LEU A 78 14.74 -15.67 5.63
C LEU A 78 13.73 -14.54 5.76
N ASP A 79 12.83 -14.56 6.75
CA ASP A 79 11.78 -13.57 6.95
C ASP A 79 10.93 -13.36 5.67
N LEU A 80 10.53 -14.47 5.02
CA LEU A 80 9.66 -14.50 3.85
C LEU A 80 8.26 -14.96 4.25
N HIS A 81 7.24 -14.15 3.94
CA HIS A 81 5.87 -14.34 4.44
C HIS A 81 4.85 -14.71 3.37
N ARG A 82 5.24 -14.81 2.10
CA ARG A 82 4.35 -15.11 0.96
C ARG A 82 4.80 -16.36 0.24
N LEU A 83 3.88 -17.32 0.04
CA LEU A 83 4.17 -18.59 -0.63
C LEU A 83 3.22 -18.83 -1.81
N CYS A 84 3.78 -19.00 -3.01
CA CYS A 84 3.06 -19.57 -4.14
C CYS A 84 3.11 -21.10 -4.03
N VAL A 85 1.96 -21.75 -3.82
CA VAL A 85 1.91 -23.16 -3.42
C VAL A 85 2.05 -24.09 -4.62
N LYS A 86 2.84 -25.15 -4.47
CA LYS A 86 2.96 -26.26 -5.44
C LYS A 86 2.29 -27.53 -4.91
N GLU A 87 1.88 -28.41 -5.84
CA GLU A 87 1.13 -29.62 -5.56
C GLU A 87 1.84 -30.59 -4.61
N PHE A 88 3.18 -30.59 -4.58
CA PHE A 88 3.93 -31.43 -3.66
C PHE A 88 3.93 -30.92 -2.20
N HIS A 89 3.53 -29.68 -1.94
CA HIS A 89 3.29 -29.16 -0.60
C HIS A 89 1.84 -29.33 -0.14
N LEU A 90 0.88 -29.22 -1.07
CA LEU A 90 -0.53 -29.46 -0.87
C LEU A 90 -1.16 -29.94 -2.18
N LYS A 91 -1.71 -31.17 -2.18
CA LYS A 91 -2.38 -31.71 -3.36
C LYS A 91 -3.59 -30.85 -3.73
N TYR A 92 -3.78 -30.56 -5.01
CA TYR A 92 -4.93 -29.77 -5.47
C TYR A 92 -6.26 -30.56 -5.48
N THR A 93 -6.22 -31.79 -4.98
CA THR A 93 -7.39 -32.63 -4.68
C THR A 93 -7.70 -32.68 -3.18
N SER A 94 -6.96 -31.94 -2.34
CA SER A 94 -7.14 -31.94 -0.89
C SER A 94 -8.51 -31.49 -0.44
N THR A 95 -8.97 -32.05 0.69
CA THR A 95 -10.24 -31.70 1.33
C THR A 95 -10.17 -30.31 1.99
N ASP A 96 -11.31 -29.78 2.44
CA ASP A 96 -11.34 -28.48 3.14
C ASP A 96 -10.62 -28.54 4.48
N GLU A 97 -10.66 -29.70 5.16
CA GLU A 97 -9.95 -29.95 6.42
C GLU A 97 -8.42 -29.94 6.19
N GLU A 98 -7.95 -30.59 5.12
CA GLU A 98 -6.52 -30.60 4.76
C GLU A 98 -6.04 -29.20 4.36
N ILE A 99 -6.87 -28.44 3.62
CA ILE A 99 -6.60 -27.04 3.28
C ILE A 99 -6.50 -26.20 4.55
N ALA A 100 -7.44 -26.37 5.48
CA ALA A 100 -7.44 -25.65 6.75
C ALA A 100 -6.20 -25.97 7.60
N ALA A 101 -5.84 -27.24 7.70
CA ALA A 101 -4.65 -27.70 8.41
C ALA A 101 -3.35 -27.14 7.79
N PHE A 102 -3.24 -27.16 6.46
CA PHE A 102 -2.13 -26.56 5.72
C PHE A 102 -1.98 -25.06 6.02
N LYS A 103 -3.09 -24.33 5.95
CA LYS A 103 -3.12 -22.88 6.23
C LYS A 103 -2.77 -22.57 7.68
N ALA A 104 -3.30 -23.35 8.63
CA ALA A 104 -2.97 -23.18 10.05
C ALA A 104 -1.49 -23.42 10.29
N LYS A 105 -0.90 -24.44 9.65
CA LYS A 105 0.52 -24.73 9.72
C LYS A 105 1.36 -23.58 9.13
N CYS A 106 1.02 -23.05 7.95
CA CYS A 106 1.68 -21.88 7.38
C CYS A 106 1.59 -20.67 8.30
N ALA A 107 0.41 -20.40 8.87
CA ALA A 107 0.18 -19.28 9.78
C ALA A 107 1.03 -19.36 11.05
N ALA A 108 1.27 -20.57 11.60
CA ALA A 108 2.14 -20.78 12.74
C ALA A 108 3.61 -20.35 12.49
N PHE A 109 4.01 -20.28 11.22
CA PHE A 109 5.32 -19.77 10.79
C PHE A 109 5.26 -18.34 10.24
N GLY A 110 4.13 -17.64 10.36
CA GLY A 110 3.94 -16.30 9.81
C GLY A 110 3.85 -16.26 8.28
N VAL A 111 3.57 -17.40 7.63
CA VAL A 111 3.50 -17.52 6.18
C VAL A 111 2.04 -17.49 5.70
N THR A 112 1.76 -16.64 4.70
CA THR A 112 0.47 -16.58 4.02
C THR A 112 0.60 -17.17 2.62
N PRO A 113 -0.02 -18.31 2.32
CA PRO A 113 -0.13 -18.81 0.95
C PRO A 113 -1.05 -17.88 0.15
N TYR A 114 -0.62 -17.42 -1.03
CA TYR A 114 -1.36 -16.40 -1.80
C TYR A 114 -1.82 -16.89 -3.17
N GLY A 115 -1.09 -17.81 -3.79
CA GLY A 115 -1.31 -18.28 -5.14
C GLY A 115 -0.96 -19.75 -5.33
N LEU A 116 -1.27 -20.29 -6.49
CA LEU A 116 -1.05 -21.68 -6.87
C LEU A 116 -0.25 -21.74 -8.17
N GLY A 117 0.72 -22.63 -8.27
CA GLY A 117 1.39 -22.88 -9.56
C GLY A 117 2.92 -22.83 -9.53
N PRO A 118 3.54 -22.83 -10.73
CA PRO A 118 2.97 -22.94 -12.09
C PRO A 118 2.31 -24.28 -12.38
N LEU A 119 1.13 -24.23 -13.04
CA LEU A 119 0.28 -25.37 -13.40
C LEU A 119 0.26 -25.56 -14.92
N TYR A 120 0.74 -26.69 -15.40
CA TYR A 120 0.71 -27.03 -16.83
C TYR A 120 -0.57 -27.78 -17.16
N THR A 121 -1.40 -27.23 -18.05
CA THR A 121 -2.72 -27.78 -18.37
C THR A 121 -2.90 -28.01 -19.86
N ASP A 122 -3.46 -29.16 -20.22
CA ASP A 122 -3.79 -29.58 -21.58
C ASP A 122 -5.28 -29.89 -21.77
N SER A 123 -6.13 -29.65 -20.75
CA SER A 123 -7.58 -29.87 -20.84
C SER A 123 -8.35 -28.83 -20.02
N ASN A 124 -9.59 -28.59 -20.46
CA ASN A 124 -10.52 -27.66 -19.79
C ASN A 124 -10.96 -28.18 -18.42
N GLU A 125 -11.11 -29.53 -18.29
CA GLU A 125 -11.51 -30.18 -17.02
C GLU A 125 -10.47 -29.92 -15.94
N LYS A 126 -9.18 -30.07 -16.25
CA LYS A 126 -8.10 -29.77 -15.30
C LYS A 126 -8.08 -28.29 -14.91
N VAL A 127 -8.24 -27.41 -15.90
CA VAL A 127 -8.27 -25.97 -15.63
C VAL A 127 -9.41 -25.63 -14.68
N ARG A 128 -10.64 -26.13 -14.93
CA ARG A 128 -11.78 -25.89 -14.05
C ARG A 128 -11.53 -26.43 -12.64
N ALA A 129 -11.02 -27.64 -12.51
CA ALA A 129 -10.68 -28.21 -11.20
C ALA A 129 -9.68 -27.34 -10.40
N TYR A 130 -8.71 -26.71 -11.09
CA TYR A 130 -7.80 -25.78 -10.44
C TYR A 130 -8.48 -24.48 -10.00
N PHE A 131 -9.44 -23.94 -10.75
CA PHE A 131 -10.23 -22.79 -10.32
C PHE A 131 -11.13 -23.11 -9.13
N GLU A 132 -11.77 -24.28 -9.12
CA GLU A 132 -12.59 -24.76 -8.01
C GLU A 132 -11.74 -24.95 -6.74
N PHE A 133 -10.57 -25.57 -6.87
CA PHE A 133 -9.62 -25.68 -5.76
C PHE A 133 -9.14 -24.31 -5.29
N ALA A 134 -8.75 -23.42 -6.21
CA ALA A 134 -8.29 -22.07 -5.88
C ALA A 134 -9.35 -21.27 -5.12
N LYS A 135 -10.64 -21.43 -5.48
CA LYS A 135 -11.76 -20.78 -4.77
C LYS A 135 -11.87 -21.30 -3.34
N ARG A 136 -11.86 -22.63 -3.13
CA ARG A 136 -11.89 -23.28 -1.81
C ARG A 136 -10.65 -22.87 -0.98
N PHE A 137 -9.50 -22.86 -1.62
CA PHE A 137 -8.24 -22.47 -1.02
C PHE A 137 -8.19 -20.95 -0.69
N GLY A 138 -8.97 -20.11 -1.39
CA GLY A 138 -8.94 -18.65 -1.26
C GLY A 138 -7.74 -18.01 -1.93
N ALA A 139 -7.14 -18.65 -2.94
CA ALA A 139 -6.09 -18.07 -3.76
C ALA A 139 -6.62 -16.90 -4.59
N LYS A 140 -5.80 -15.87 -4.78
CA LYS A 140 -6.13 -14.69 -5.59
C LYS A 140 -5.59 -14.79 -7.02
N VAL A 141 -4.61 -15.67 -7.22
CA VAL A 141 -3.95 -15.88 -8.50
C VAL A 141 -3.64 -17.36 -8.72
N ILE A 142 -3.89 -17.82 -9.94
CA ILE A 142 -3.43 -19.11 -10.46
C ILE A 142 -2.32 -18.80 -11.47
N VAL A 143 -1.11 -19.28 -11.20
CA VAL A 143 -0.01 -19.25 -12.16
C VAL A 143 -0.11 -20.48 -13.04
N GLY A 144 -0.20 -20.32 -14.35
CA GLY A 144 -0.46 -21.46 -15.23
C GLY A 144 0.16 -21.36 -16.61
N VAL A 145 0.26 -22.51 -17.29
CA VAL A 145 0.74 -22.63 -18.65
C VAL A 145 -0.25 -23.49 -19.44
N PRO A 146 -1.26 -22.89 -20.09
CA PRO A 146 -2.21 -23.60 -20.91
C PRO A 146 -1.59 -23.99 -22.24
N PHE A 147 -1.61 -25.27 -22.58
CA PHE A 147 -1.01 -25.78 -23.81
C PHE A 147 -1.87 -26.84 -24.50
N GLU A 148 -1.60 -27.03 -25.77
CA GLU A 148 -2.15 -28.14 -26.56
C GLU A 148 -1.04 -29.02 -27.11
N LYS A 149 -1.34 -30.31 -27.30
CA LYS A 149 -0.52 -31.24 -28.07
C LYS A 149 -1.14 -31.40 -29.45
N ARG A 150 -0.32 -31.44 -30.47
CA ARG A 150 -0.75 -31.67 -31.85
C ARG A 150 -0.31 -33.03 -32.28
N GLU A 151 -1.17 -33.73 -33.01
CA GLU A 151 -0.89 -35.08 -33.49
C GLU A 151 0.41 -35.12 -34.34
N GLY A 152 1.23 -36.12 -34.08
CA GLY A 152 2.54 -36.29 -34.73
C GLY A 152 3.62 -35.29 -34.29
N GLN A 153 3.34 -34.36 -33.35
CA GLN A 153 4.33 -33.39 -32.86
C GLN A 153 4.70 -33.67 -31.41
N LYS A 154 5.99 -33.60 -31.09
CA LYS A 154 6.50 -33.75 -29.71
C LYS A 154 6.40 -32.46 -28.93
N GLU A 155 6.34 -31.34 -29.60
CA GLU A 155 6.31 -30.01 -29.01
C GLU A 155 4.92 -29.69 -28.46
N ARG A 156 4.90 -28.79 -27.47
CA ARG A 156 3.68 -28.20 -26.93
C ARG A 156 3.47 -26.82 -27.55
N PHE A 157 2.20 -26.44 -27.72
CA PHE A 157 1.82 -25.18 -28.34
C PHE A 157 0.95 -24.39 -27.37
N ALA A 158 1.02 -23.07 -27.41
CA ALA A 158 0.05 -22.23 -26.70
C ALA A 158 -1.36 -22.54 -27.22
N SER A 159 -2.31 -22.71 -26.30
CA SER A 159 -3.68 -23.05 -26.66
C SER A 159 -4.61 -21.84 -26.51
N ARG A 160 -4.89 -21.14 -27.61
CA ARG A 160 -5.85 -20.04 -27.61
C ARG A 160 -7.24 -20.52 -27.19
N ARG A 161 -7.67 -21.71 -27.63
CA ARG A 161 -8.97 -22.31 -27.23
C ARG A 161 -9.07 -22.49 -25.71
N GLN A 162 -7.98 -22.90 -25.07
CA GLN A 162 -7.96 -23.05 -23.62
C GLN A 162 -7.96 -21.69 -22.91
N LEU A 163 -7.29 -20.67 -23.47
CA LEU A 163 -7.33 -19.30 -22.97
C LEU A 163 -8.73 -18.69 -23.04
N GLU A 164 -9.49 -18.95 -24.10
CA GLU A 164 -10.90 -18.55 -24.23
C GLU A 164 -11.79 -19.23 -23.18
N TYR A 165 -11.52 -20.47 -22.85
CA TYR A 165 -12.21 -21.14 -21.74
C TYR A 165 -11.82 -20.55 -20.39
N ILE A 166 -10.53 -20.24 -20.17
CA ILE A 166 -10.04 -19.55 -18.97
C ILE A 166 -10.71 -18.17 -18.83
N ASP A 167 -10.99 -17.49 -19.95
CA ASP A 167 -11.71 -16.20 -19.94
C ASP A 167 -13.11 -16.31 -19.30
N THR A 168 -13.81 -17.42 -19.49
CA THR A 168 -15.07 -17.68 -18.79
C THR A 168 -14.86 -17.94 -17.30
N LEU A 169 -13.81 -18.67 -16.93
CA LEU A 169 -13.54 -19.05 -15.54
C LEU A 169 -13.06 -17.88 -14.68
N VAL A 170 -12.22 -16.96 -15.22
CA VAL A 170 -11.79 -15.77 -14.46
C VAL A 170 -12.97 -14.87 -14.11
N LYS A 171 -14.02 -14.85 -14.96
CA LYS A 171 -15.27 -14.12 -14.71
C LYS A 171 -16.15 -14.85 -13.69
N GLU A 172 -16.27 -16.18 -13.81
CA GLU A 172 -17.09 -17.03 -12.91
C GLU A 172 -16.55 -17.03 -11.47
N PHE A 173 -15.24 -17.19 -11.31
CA PHE A 173 -14.62 -17.39 -9.99
C PHE A 173 -14.08 -16.11 -9.37
N ASP A 174 -13.92 -15.04 -10.16
CA ASP A 174 -13.24 -13.79 -9.79
C ASP A 174 -11.81 -14.02 -9.28
N ILE A 175 -11.04 -14.84 -10.01
CA ILE A 175 -9.66 -15.20 -9.73
C ILE A 175 -8.80 -14.82 -10.92
N ARG A 176 -7.63 -14.20 -10.68
CA ARG A 176 -6.66 -13.88 -11.73
C ARG A 176 -5.96 -15.14 -12.24
N TYR A 177 -5.72 -15.20 -13.54
CA TYR A 177 -4.91 -16.25 -14.16
C TYR A 177 -3.64 -15.62 -14.75
N ALA A 178 -2.48 -16.02 -14.23
CA ALA A 178 -1.18 -15.47 -14.58
C ALA A 178 -0.40 -16.49 -15.44
N ILE A 179 -0.24 -16.21 -16.72
CA ILE A 179 0.52 -17.06 -17.64
C ILE A 179 2.00 -16.94 -17.32
N HIS A 180 2.66 -18.07 -17.05
CA HIS A 180 4.09 -18.13 -16.78
C HIS A 180 4.88 -18.26 -18.10
N ASN A 181 5.75 -17.30 -18.39
CA ASN A 181 6.72 -17.41 -19.49
C ASN A 181 7.89 -18.31 -19.08
N HIS A 182 8.40 -19.12 -20.02
CA HIS A 182 9.37 -20.15 -19.67
C HIS A 182 10.57 -20.21 -20.65
N GLY A 183 10.87 -19.12 -21.32
CA GLY A 183 12.09 -18.94 -22.10
C GLY A 183 12.06 -19.55 -23.49
N PRO A 184 13.18 -19.44 -24.20
CA PRO A 184 13.26 -19.79 -25.61
C PRO A 184 13.11 -21.30 -25.90
N GLN A 185 13.27 -22.17 -24.89
CA GLN A 185 13.04 -23.61 -25.00
C GLN A 185 11.57 -23.98 -25.23
N VAL A 186 10.64 -23.07 -24.92
CA VAL A 186 9.20 -23.23 -25.17
C VAL A 186 8.67 -22.23 -26.19
N ALA A 187 9.45 -21.98 -27.24
CA ALA A 187 9.17 -20.97 -28.26
C ALA A 187 7.77 -21.05 -28.89
N LYS A 188 7.14 -22.25 -28.90
CA LYS A 188 5.79 -22.46 -29.43
C LYS A 188 4.67 -22.29 -28.37
N MET A 189 5.01 -22.03 -27.14
CA MET A 189 4.05 -21.75 -26.06
C MET A 189 4.15 -20.27 -25.64
N PHE A 190 4.76 -20.03 -24.48
CA PHE A 190 4.91 -18.71 -23.88
C PHE A 190 6.40 -18.47 -23.58
N PRO A 191 7.22 -18.16 -24.59
CA PRO A 191 8.65 -17.92 -24.37
C PRO A 191 8.90 -16.64 -23.57
N ASP A 192 8.20 -15.58 -23.92
CA ASP A 192 8.24 -14.26 -23.29
C ASP A 192 6.81 -13.69 -23.10
N VAL A 193 6.70 -12.57 -22.39
CA VAL A 193 5.42 -11.92 -22.13
C VAL A 193 4.79 -11.35 -23.40
N ALA A 194 5.58 -10.81 -24.32
CA ALA A 194 5.05 -10.21 -25.55
C ALA A 194 4.33 -11.25 -26.42
N ALA A 195 4.92 -12.45 -26.59
CA ALA A 195 4.28 -13.54 -27.31
C ALA A 195 2.97 -14.00 -26.65
N GLY A 196 2.94 -14.02 -25.32
CA GLY A 196 1.72 -14.32 -24.56
C GLY A 196 0.66 -13.23 -24.67
N TYR A 197 1.07 -11.97 -24.66
CA TYR A 197 0.17 -10.82 -24.73
C TYR A 197 -0.65 -10.81 -26.01
N ASP A 198 -0.07 -11.13 -27.14
CA ASP A 198 -0.79 -11.20 -28.41
C ASP A 198 -1.93 -12.23 -28.40
N LEU A 199 -1.83 -13.25 -27.55
CA LEU A 199 -2.85 -14.27 -27.39
C LEU A 199 -3.97 -13.88 -26.40
N VAL A 200 -3.79 -12.84 -25.57
CA VAL A 200 -4.74 -12.52 -24.49
C VAL A 200 -5.19 -11.07 -24.47
N LYS A 201 -4.67 -10.21 -25.32
CA LYS A 201 -4.95 -8.76 -25.32
C LYS A 201 -6.43 -8.40 -25.46
N ASP A 202 -7.22 -9.24 -26.10
CA ASP A 202 -8.66 -9.11 -26.34
C ASP A 202 -9.53 -9.87 -25.31
N LEU A 203 -8.91 -10.63 -24.40
CA LEU A 203 -9.58 -11.35 -23.32
C LEU A 203 -9.70 -10.49 -22.05
N ASP A 204 -10.46 -10.99 -21.08
CA ASP A 204 -10.67 -10.34 -19.77
C ASP A 204 -9.33 -9.96 -19.13
N LYS A 205 -9.29 -8.77 -18.54
CA LYS A 205 -8.07 -8.26 -17.90
C LYS A 205 -7.57 -9.09 -16.70
N ARG A 206 -8.39 -9.98 -16.14
CA ARG A 206 -7.95 -10.95 -15.12
C ARG A 206 -7.03 -12.04 -15.65
N ILE A 207 -6.91 -12.18 -16.98
CA ILE A 207 -5.85 -12.99 -17.62
C ILE A 207 -4.65 -12.10 -17.88
N GLY A 208 -3.52 -12.45 -17.30
CA GLY A 208 -2.25 -11.71 -17.42
C GLY A 208 -1.07 -12.64 -17.24
N PHE A 209 -0.01 -12.16 -16.61
CA PHE A 209 1.28 -12.86 -16.60
C PHE A 209 1.84 -13.00 -15.18
N CYS A 210 2.48 -14.16 -14.98
CA CYS A 210 3.55 -14.35 -14.01
C CYS A 210 4.85 -14.15 -14.77
N LEU A 211 5.46 -12.98 -14.65
CA LEU A 211 6.71 -12.68 -15.35
C LEU A 211 7.88 -13.38 -14.66
N ASP A 212 8.43 -14.41 -15.31
CA ASP A 212 9.74 -14.94 -14.93
C ASP A 212 10.83 -14.08 -15.56
N VAL A 213 11.51 -13.33 -14.71
CA VAL A 213 12.52 -12.34 -15.10
C VAL A 213 13.72 -13.00 -15.78
N GLY A 214 14.11 -14.19 -15.32
CA GLY A 214 15.22 -14.93 -15.91
C GLY A 214 14.91 -15.44 -17.33
N TRP A 215 13.73 -16.01 -17.50
CA TRP A 215 13.33 -16.52 -18.83
C TRP A 215 13.03 -15.40 -19.82
N GLU A 216 12.52 -14.27 -19.37
CA GLU A 216 12.37 -13.07 -20.19
C GLU A 216 13.74 -12.60 -20.71
N PHE A 217 14.73 -12.49 -19.81
CA PHE A 217 16.10 -12.15 -20.15
C PHE A 217 16.73 -13.17 -21.13
N ALA A 218 16.51 -14.47 -20.93
CA ALA A 218 17.02 -15.51 -21.81
C ALA A 218 16.44 -15.45 -23.24
N CYS A 219 15.26 -14.82 -23.42
CA CYS A 219 14.70 -14.50 -24.73
C CYS A 219 15.30 -13.23 -25.36
N GLY A 220 16.29 -12.60 -24.74
CA GLY A 220 16.90 -11.37 -25.21
C GLY A 220 16.05 -10.11 -24.96
N ARG A 221 15.07 -10.19 -24.05
CA ARG A 221 14.24 -9.05 -23.63
C ARG A 221 14.84 -8.35 -22.42
N ASP A 222 14.59 -7.05 -22.29
CA ASP A 222 14.83 -6.33 -21.03
C ASP A 222 13.61 -6.48 -20.14
N PRO A 223 13.70 -7.18 -18.98
CA PRO A 223 12.56 -7.36 -18.09
C PRO A 223 11.98 -6.06 -17.56
N ALA A 224 12.79 -5.01 -17.38
CA ALA A 224 12.31 -3.72 -16.95
C ALA A 224 11.44 -3.03 -18.02
N GLU A 225 11.80 -3.16 -19.30
CA GLU A 225 10.96 -2.69 -20.41
C GLU A 225 9.67 -3.49 -20.54
N THR A 226 9.74 -4.81 -20.38
CA THR A 226 8.55 -5.68 -20.33
C THR A 226 7.58 -5.24 -19.24
N ILE A 227 8.09 -4.93 -18.02
CA ILE A 227 7.27 -4.43 -16.92
C ILE A 227 6.62 -3.10 -17.27
N ARG A 228 7.35 -2.15 -17.85
CA ARG A 228 6.78 -0.85 -18.25
C ARG A 228 5.69 -0.99 -19.31
N THR A 229 5.87 -1.93 -20.22
CA THR A 229 4.95 -2.12 -21.35
C THR A 229 3.68 -2.88 -20.95
N TYR A 230 3.79 -3.91 -20.11
CA TYR A 230 2.71 -4.86 -19.80
C TYR A 230 2.32 -4.89 -18.32
N GLY A 231 2.78 -3.91 -17.52
CA GLY A 231 2.63 -3.92 -16.06
C GLY A 231 1.19 -3.99 -15.56
N ASP A 232 0.22 -3.49 -16.33
CA ASP A 232 -1.21 -3.56 -16.01
C ASP A 232 -1.79 -4.99 -16.07
N ARG A 233 -1.04 -5.94 -16.65
CA ARG A 233 -1.38 -7.37 -16.73
C ARG A 233 -0.35 -8.29 -16.06
N ILE A 234 0.59 -7.77 -15.29
CA ILE A 234 1.50 -8.58 -14.46
C ILE A 234 0.84 -8.79 -13.10
N TYR A 235 0.60 -10.05 -12.72
CA TYR A 235 -0.12 -10.43 -11.49
C TYR A 235 0.71 -11.23 -10.52
N ASP A 236 1.83 -11.80 -10.98
CA ASP A 236 2.84 -12.49 -10.19
C ASP A 236 4.22 -12.33 -10.83
N MET A 237 5.26 -12.56 -10.07
CA MET A 237 6.64 -12.41 -10.50
C MET A 237 7.49 -13.58 -10.02
N HIS A 238 8.32 -14.16 -10.90
CA HIS A 238 9.36 -15.09 -10.52
C HIS A 238 10.73 -14.43 -10.64
N LEU A 239 11.42 -14.30 -9.50
CA LEU A 239 12.75 -13.70 -9.41
C LEU A 239 13.83 -14.77 -9.62
N LYS A 240 14.51 -14.69 -10.74
CA LYS A 240 15.57 -15.61 -11.14
C LYS A 240 16.69 -14.83 -11.83
N ASN A 241 17.94 -15.16 -11.58
CA ASN A 241 19.06 -14.53 -12.29
C ASN A 241 20.01 -15.56 -12.88
N PHE A 242 20.63 -15.21 -13.98
CA PHE A 242 21.52 -16.07 -14.74
C PHE A 242 22.92 -15.48 -14.85
N ALA A 243 23.94 -16.35 -14.69
CA ALA A 243 25.24 -16.18 -15.30
C ALA A 243 25.20 -16.75 -16.73
N VAL A 244 25.90 -16.10 -17.64
CA VAL A 244 25.90 -16.39 -19.07
C VAL A 244 27.28 -16.86 -19.48
N ASP A 245 27.34 -17.92 -20.28
CA ASP A 245 28.57 -18.51 -20.86
C ASP A 245 29.66 -18.88 -19.83
N ILE A 246 29.23 -19.37 -18.68
CA ILE A 246 30.14 -19.95 -17.69
C ILE A 246 30.29 -21.46 -17.90
N PRO A 247 31.40 -22.09 -17.44
CA PRO A 247 31.56 -23.56 -17.49
C PRO A 247 30.38 -24.28 -16.82
N GLY A 248 29.84 -25.31 -17.53
CA GLY A 248 28.69 -26.09 -17.04
C GLY A 248 27.31 -25.42 -17.26
N GLY A 249 27.25 -24.29 -17.95
CA GLY A 249 25.99 -23.65 -18.33
C GLY A 249 25.18 -24.47 -19.35
N HIS A 250 23.87 -24.42 -19.25
CA HIS A 250 22.95 -25.14 -20.14
C HIS A 250 22.58 -24.31 -21.37
N LYS A 251 22.72 -24.89 -22.57
CA LYS A 251 22.14 -24.31 -23.80
C LYS A 251 20.65 -24.56 -23.83
N LEU A 252 19.84 -23.52 -23.88
CA LEU A 252 18.37 -23.61 -23.80
C LEU A 252 17.75 -24.06 -25.13
N SER A 253 18.36 -23.70 -26.28
CA SER A 253 17.98 -24.18 -27.61
C SER A 253 19.12 -23.98 -28.58
N LYS A 254 19.00 -24.59 -29.80
CA LYS A 254 19.99 -24.41 -30.87
C LYS A 254 20.05 -22.98 -31.43
N SER A 255 18.94 -22.26 -31.33
CA SER A 255 18.81 -20.87 -31.81
C SER A 255 19.34 -19.83 -30.79
N VAL A 256 19.62 -20.23 -29.58
CA VAL A 256 20.16 -19.32 -28.52
C VAL A 256 21.68 -19.55 -28.45
N PRO A 257 22.50 -18.54 -28.78
CA PRO A 257 23.96 -18.70 -28.85
C PRO A 257 24.58 -18.92 -27.46
N HIS A 258 23.94 -18.42 -26.40
CA HIS A 258 24.44 -18.42 -25.02
C HIS A 258 24.05 -19.67 -24.25
N SER A 259 24.84 -19.99 -23.23
CA SER A 259 24.48 -20.91 -22.16
C SER A 259 24.13 -20.14 -20.90
N PHE A 260 23.19 -20.67 -20.11
CA PHE A 260 22.65 -20.01 -18.91
C PHE A 260 22.79 -20.92 -17.70
N THR A 261 23.09 -20.33 -16.57
CA THR A 261 23.15 -21.03 -15.28
C THR A 261 22.49 -20.15 -14.22
N THR A 262 21.50 -20.68 -13.51
CA THR A 262 20.92 -19.99 -12.35
C THR A 262 21.99 -19.73 -11.30
N VAL A 263 22.06 -18.52 -10.81
CA VAL A 263 22.99 -18.07 -9.77
C VAL A 263 22.25 -17.24 -8.71
N PRO A 264 22.81 -17.06 -7.51
CA PRO A 264 22.30 -16.07 -6.57
C PRO A 264 22.14 -14.70 -7.25
N MET A 265 21.09 -13.99 -6.88
CA MET A 265 20.64 -12.78 -7.58
C MET A 265 21.74 -11.74 -7.84
N PRO A 266 22.64 -11.41 -6.89
CA PRO A 266 23.71 -10.42 -7.13
C PRO A 266 24.80 -10.88 -8.08
N ARG A 267 24.88 -12.19 -8.37
CA ARG A 267 25.92 -12.78 -9.22
C ARG A 267 25.51 -12.93 -10.68
N GLY A 268 24.28 -12.60 -11.04
CA GLY A 268 23.75 -12.72 -12.40
C GLY A 268 23.87 -11.46 -13.22
N LYS A 269 23.33 -11.52 -14.44
CA LYS A 269 23.42 -10.46 -15.46
C LYS A 269 22.26 -9.48 -15.43
N ILE A 270 21.15 -9.83 -14.78
CA ILE A 270 19.94 -9.01 -14.74
C ILE A 270 20.12 -7.93 -13.67
N ASP A 271 19.88 -6.69 -14.07
CA ASP A 271 19.91 -5.51 -13.18
C ASP A 271 18.59 -5.40 -12.43
N TYR A 272 18.55 -5.90 -11.20
CA TYR A 272 17.37 -5.83 -10.34
C TYR A 272 17.05 -4.44 -9.83
N GLY A 273 17.99 -3.51 -9.87
CA GLY A 273 17.71 -2.10 -9.63
C GLY A 273 16.71 -1.55 -10.65
N LYS A 274 16.94 -1.86 -11.95
CA LYS A 274 16.01 -1.47 -13.03
C LYS A 274 14.68 -2.22 -12.94
N VAL A 275 14.71 -3.53 -12.66
CA VAL A 275 13.50 -4.38 -12.55
C VAL A 275 12.59 -3.87 -11.43
N PHE A 276 13.11 -3.71 -10.22
CA PHE A 276 12.32 -3.27 -9.08
C PHE A 276 11.87 -1.81 -9.20
N LYS A 277 12.70 -0.95 -9.80
CA LYS A 277 12.29 0.42 -10.12
C LYS A 277 11.12 0.43 -11.12
N ALA A 278 11.17 -0.39 -12.15
CA ALA A 278 10.06 -0.49 -13.12
C ALA A 278 8.77 -1.01 -12.46
N LEU A 279 8.84 -2.01 -11.58
CA LEU A 279 7.68 -2.49 -10.81
C LEU A 279 7.10 -1.39 -9.93
N ALA A 280 7.95 -0.62 -9.26
CA ALA A 280 7.53 0.51 -8.45
C ALA A 280 6.86 1.61 -9.30
N ASP A 281 7.43 1.93 -10.46
CA ASP A 281 6.91 2.97 -11.37
C ASP A 281 5.54 2.62 -11.95
N VAL A 282 5.29 1.34 -12.28
CA VAL A 282 3.95 0.89 -12.73
C VAL A 282 2.98 0.64 -11.58
N GLY A 283 3.44 0.76 -10.32
CA GLY A 283 2.63 0.55 -9.12
C GLY A 283 2.22 -0.91 -8.93
N TYR A 284 3.09 -1.86 -9.27
CA TYR A 284 2.85 -3.27 -8.99
C TYR A 284 2.82 -3.52 -7.49
N ASP A 285 1.74 -4.07 -6.97
CA ASP A 285 1.48 -4.33 -5.55
C ASP A 285 1.37 -5.83 -5.21
N GLY A 286 1.75 -6.68 -6.17
CA GLY A 286 1.72 -8.14 -6.01
C GLY A 286 2.93 -8.71 -5.28
N VAL A 287 3.17 -10.00 -5.50
CA VAL A 287 4.30 -10.72 -4.89
C VAL A 287 5.41 -10.94 -5.90
N CYS A 288 6.64 -10.67 -5.50
CA CYS A 288 7.86 -11.01 -6.21
C CYS A 288 8.47 -12.25 -5.55
N SER A 289 8.21 -13.41 -6.12
CA SER A 289 8.58 -14.71 -5.55
C SER A 289 9.95 -15.17 -6.04
N PHE A 290 10.86 -15.50 -5.13
CA PHE A 290 12.13 -16.13 -5.50
C PHE A 290 11.88 -17.51 -6.09
N GLU A 291 12.30 -17.72 -7.33
CA GLU A 291 12.37 -19.03 -7.98
C GLU A 291 13.83 -19.39 -8.24
N TYR A 292 14.52 -19.80 -7.17
CA TYR A 292 15.93 -20.15 -7.19
C TYR A 292 16.10 -21.62 -7.54
N GLU A 293 16.43 -21.89 -8.81
CA GLU A 293 16.53 -23.22 -9.39
C GLU A 293 17.99 -23.71 -9.43
N ARG A 294 18.62 -23.78 -8.24
CA ARG A 294 19.97 -24.31 -8.07
C ARG A 294 20.12 -24.96 -6.70
N ASP A 295 20.96 -25.99 -6.64
CA ASP A 295 21.33 -26.66 -5.36
C ASP A 295 20.11 -27.03 -4.51
N PHE A 296 19.09 -27.61 -5.13
CA PHE A 296 17.77 -27.86 -4.52
C PHE A 296 17.78 -28.59 -3.17
N THR A 297 18.85 -29.33 -2.89
CA THR A 297 19.04 -30.02 -1.59
C THR A 297 19.72 -29.13 -0.55
N ASP A 298 20.49 -28.12 -0.99
CA ASP A 298 21.21 -27.16 -0.14
C ASP A 298 21.14 -25.74 -0.73
N ASN A 299 19.94 -25.24 -0.91
CA ASN A 299 19.69 -23.96 -1.58
C ASN A 299 19.66 -22.75 -0.62
N LEU A 300 19.74 -22.96 0.69
CA LEU A 300 19.59 -21.90 1.70
C LEU A 300 20.62 -20.76 1.51
N GLY A 301 21.89 -21.08 1.28
CA GLY A 301 22.95 -20.08 1.14
C GLY A 301 22.71 -19.14 -0.04
N GLY A 302 22.44 -19.69 -1.25
CA GLY A 302 22.18 -18.90 -2.44
C GLY A 302 20.86 -18.14 -2.40
N LEU A 303 19.84 -18.72 -1.77
CA LEU A 303 18.56 -18.04 -1.56
C LEU A 303 18.70 -16.89 -0.56
N ALA A 304 19.43 -17.08 0.54
CA ALA A 304 19.70 -16.04 1.54
C ALA A 304 20.46 -14.85 0.93
N GLU A 305 21.46 -15.13 0.09
CA GLU A 305 22.19 -14.09 -0.65
C GLU A 305 21.24 -13.32 -1.59
N SER A 306 20.35 -14.02 -2.28
CA SER A 306 19.37 -13.41 -3.18
C SER A 306 18.37 -12.54 -2.43
N VAL A 307 17.84 -13.01 -1.31
CA VAL A 307 16.89 -12.27 -0.45
C VAL A 307 17.55 -11.02 0.13
N GLY A 308 18.76 -11.15 0.67
CA GLY A 308 19.51 -10.02 1.23
C GLY A 308 19.79 -8.93 0.19
N TYR A 309 20.22 -9.34 -1.00
CA TYR A 309 20.43 -8.42 -2.12
C TYR A 309 19.13 -7.73 -2.55
N ALA A 310 18.05 -8.47 -2.76
CA ALA A 310 16.76 -7.90 -3.15
C ALA A 310 16.29 -6.85 -2.14
N ARG A 311 16.42 -7.12 -0.84
CA ARG A 311 16.12 -6.17 0.24
C ARG A 311 16.96 -4.90 0.13
N GLY A 312 18.27 -5.06 -0.02
CA GLY A 312 19.17 -3.92 -0.20
C GLY A 312 18.81 -3.05 -1.40
N VAL A 313 18.44 -3.67 -2.53
CA VAL A 313 17.98 -2.94 -3.72
C VAL A 313 16.66 -2.22 -3.43
N CYS A 314 15.68 -2.88 -2.81
CA CYS A 314 14.39 -2.25 -2.46
C CYS A 314 14.58 -1.02 -1.57
N ASP A 315 15.53 -1.05 -0.65
CA ASP A 315 15.84 0.09 0.23
C ASP A 315 16.37 1.32 -0.53
N THR A 316 16.99 1.11 -1.69
CA THR A 316 17.56 2.21 -2.51
C THR A 316 16.56 2.80 -3.50
N ILE A 317 15.44 2.12 -3.74
CA ILE A 317 14.45 2.57 -4.73
C ILE A 317 13.66 3.75 -4.17
N LYS A 318 13.76 4.86 -4.87
CA LYS A 318 12.85 6.00 -4.66
C LYS A 318 11.56 5.69 -5.41
N VAL A 319 10.52 5.33 -4.67
CA VAL A 319 9.18 5.12 -5.22
C VAL A 319 8.51 6.48 -5.31
N GLN A 320 8.15 6.90 -6.52
CA GLN A 320 7.14 7.94 -6.64
C GLN A 320 5.79 7.29 -6.29
N PRO A 321 5.06 7.79 -5.29
CA PRO A 321 3.80 7.18 -4.89
C PRO A 321 2.83 7.11 -6.06
N ARG A 322 2.28 5.94 -6.34
CA ARG A 322 1.19 5.82 -7.32
C ARG A 322 0.03 6.66 -6.84
N MET A 323 -0.33 7.65 -7.64
CA MET A 323 -1.48 8.51 -7.35
C MET A 323 -2.77 7.78 -7.73
N PHE A 324 -3.47 7.27 -6.72
CA PHE A 324 -4.75 6.58 -6.94
C PHE A 324 -5.84 7.55 -7.40
N PRO A 325 -6.71 7.16 -8.34
CA PRO A 325 -7.83 8.01 -8.75
C PRO A 325 -8.76 8.28 -7.57
N VAL A 326 -9.57 9.33 -7.71
CA VAL A 326 -10.65 9.61 -6.75
C VAL A 326 -11.56 8.39 -6.63
N PRO A 327 -11.96 7.97 -5.40
CA PRO A 327 -12.80 6.80 -5.20
C PRO A 327 -14.11 6.86 -6.01
N ALA A 328 -14.57 5.72 -6.51
CA ALA A 328 -15.83 5.64 -7.23
C ALA A 328 -16.99 6.13 -6.34
N GLY A 329 -17.86 6.98 -6.90
CA GLY A 329 -18.96 7.60 -6.15
C GLY A 329 -18.56 8.76 -5.23
N ALA A 330 -17.29 9.18 -5.25
CA ALA A 330 -16.85 10.36 -4.51
C ALA A 330 -17.56 11.64 -4.98
N ASN A 331 -17.53 12.67 -4.13
CA ASN A 331 -18.14 13.97 -4.36
C ASN A 331 -19.65 13.91 -4.67
N THR A 332 -20.33 12.92 -4.09
CA THR A 332 -21.79 12.77 -4.15
C THR A 332 -22.36 12.45 -2.77
N LEU A 333 -23.61 12.79 -2.53
CA LEU A 333 -24.31 12.36 -1.32
C LEU A 333 -25.12 11.10 -1.63
N THR A 334 -24.98 10.08 -0.81
CA THR A 334 -25.87 8.91 -0.83
C THR A 334 -27.28 9.29 -0.42
N ALA A 335 -28.28 8.44 -0.70
CA ALA A 335 -29.66 8.66 -0.25
C ALA A 335 -29.74 8.79 1.28
N GLN A 336 -28.96 8.00 2.00
CA GLN A 336 -28.87 8.05 3.46
C GLN A 336 -28.24 9.37 3.93
N GLU A 337 -27.12 9.82 3.37
CA GLU A 337 -26.49 11.09 3.74
C GLU A 337 -27.43 12.27 3.50
N LYS A 338 -28.20 12.26 2.39
CA LYS A 338 -29.23 13.30 2.15
C LYS A 338 -30.30 13.29 3.23
N ALA A 339 -30.81 12.10 3.60
CA ALA A 339 -31.82 11.97 4.64
C ALA A 339 -31.30 12.39 6.04
N GLU A 340 -30.02 12.17 6.29
CA GLU A 340 -29.35 12.59 7.54
C GLU A 340 -28.99 14.08 7.57
N GLY A 341 -29.18 14.82 6.48
CA GLY A 341 -28.91 16.26 6.39
C GLY A 341 -27.46 16.64 6.11
N TRP A 342 -26.70 15.75 5.46
CA TRP A 342 -25.36 16.10 4.97
C TRP A 342 -25.42 17.09 3.82
N GLU A 343 -24.52 18.05 3.83
CA GLU A 343 -24.27 19.00 2.75
C GLU A 343 -22.95 18.67 2.05
N LEU A 344 -22.97 18.67 0.69
CA LEU A 344 -21.78 18.51 -0.14
C LEU A 344 -21.10 19.86 -0.35
N LEU A 345 -19.82 19.97 0.00
CA LEU A 345 -19.04 21.21 -0.12
C LEU A 345 -18.12 21.24 -1.34
N PHE A 346 -18.06 20.16 -2.12
CA PHE A 346 -17.28 20.07 -3.36
C PHE A 346 -17.87 18.99 -4.29
N ASP A 347 -18.14 19.37 -5.55
CA ASP A 347 -18.80 18.50 -6.54
C ASP A 347 -17.84 17.66 -7.39
N GLY A 348 -16.52 17.83 -7.21
CA GLY A 348 -15.49 17.14 -7.99
C GLY A 348 -15.27 17.68 -9.41
N LYS A 349 -15.98 18.72 -9.84
CA LYS A 349 -15.95 19.23 -11.22
C LYS A 349 -15.44 20.67 -11.31
N ASN A 350 -15.93 21.53 -10.43
CA ASN A 350 -15.66 22.96 -10.45
C ASN A 350 -14.98 23.40 -9.16
N LEU A 351 -14.24 24.52 -9.21
CA LEU A 351 -13.81 25.18 -7.98
C LEU A 351 -15.04 25.57 -7.17
N PRO A 352 -15.12 25.20 -5.88
CA PRO A 352 -16.34 25.35 -5.07
C PRO A 352 -16.49 26.77 -4.52
N THR A 353 -16.57 27.75 -5.40
CA THR A 353 -16.56 29.20 -5.10
C THR A 353 -17.83 29.69 -4.41
N ASP A 354 -18.89 28.90 -4.41
CA ASP A 354 -20.15 29.14 -3.71
C ASP A 354 -20.13 28.61 -2.26
N LYS A 355 -19.25 27.67 -1.96
CA LYS A 355 -19.12 27.02 -0.65
C LYS A 355 -17.88 27.48 0.13
N TRP A 356 -16.84 27.88 -0.58
CA TRP A 356 -15.56 28.26 0.00
C TRP A 356 -15.10 29.64 -0.47
N VAL A 357 -14.39 30.35 0.40
CA VAL A 357 -13.78 31.66 0.15
C VAL A 357 -12.38 31.70 0.72
N GLY A 358 -11.55 32.64 0.27
CA GLY A 358 -10.16 32.75 0.73
C GLY A 358 -10.06 33.38 2.12
N ALA A 359 -9.20 32.82 2.98
CA ALA A 359 -8.96 33.30 4.34
C ALA A 359 -7.95 34.46 4.41
N LYS A 360 -7.12 34.66 3.37
CA LYS A 360 -6.15 35.78 3.36
C LYS A 360 -6.86 37.13 3.42
N LYS A 361 -6.20 38.12 4.03
CA LYS A 361 -6.68 39.49 4.16
C LYS A 361 -7.08 40.10 2.80
N GLU A 362 -6.33 39.79 1.74
CA GLU A 362 -6.62 40.23 0.37
C GLU A 362 -7.94 39.66 -0.20
N TRP A 363 -8.35 38.45 0.27
CA TRP A 363 -9.60 37.81 -0.14
C TRP A 363 -10.77 38.19 0.76
N GLY A 364 -10.50 38.60 2.01
CA GLY A 364 -11.42 39.13 2.99
C GLY A 364 -12.60 38.22 3.32
N CYS A 365 -12.43 36.88 3.21
CA CYS A 365 -13.49 35.88 3.36
C CYS A 365 -14.74 36.15 2.48
N LYS A 366 -14.56 36.79 1.32
CA LYS A 366 -15.67 37.20 0.43
C LYS A 366 -15.61 36.54 -0.93
N LYS A 367 -14.42 36.21 -1.43
CA LYS A 367 -14.22 35.55 -2.72
C LYS A 367 -13.22 34.41 -2.63
N PHE A 368 -13.34 33.44 -3.51
CA PHE A 368 -12.40 32.33 -3.65
C PHE A 368 -11.07 32.87 -4.21
N PRO A 369 -9.90 32.27 -3.83
CA PRO A 369 -8.60 32.67 -4.38
C PRO A 369 -8.54 32.51 -5.90
N GLU A 370 -7.94 33.47 -6.59
CA GLU A 370 -7.78 33.46 -8.06
C GLU A 370 -6.67 32.51 -8.53
N ARG A 371 -5.83 32.02 -7.62
CA ARG A 371 -4.69 31.12 -7.88
C ARG A 371 -4.51 30.13 -6.71
N GLY A 372 -3.58 29.21 -6.86
CA GLY A 372 -3.20 28.23 -5.82
C GLY A 372 -4.05 26.99 -5.80
N TRP A 373 -5.34 27.10 -6.07
CA TRP A 373 -6.28 25.98 -6.06
C TRP A 373 -6.71 25.58 -7.47
N TYR A 374 -6.86 24.28 -7.69
CA TYR A 374 -7.33 23.75 -8.97
C TYR A 374 -8.10 22.44 -8.77
N VAL A 375 -8.91 22.08 -9.75
CA VAL A 375 -9.60 20.79 -9.80
C VAL A 375 -8.93 19.93 -10.86
N ARG A 376 -8.59 18.71 -10.50
CA ARG A 376 -8.03 17.71 -11.41
C ARG A 376 -8.53 16.32 -11.06
N ASP A 377 -9.05 15.60 -12.03
CA ASP A 377 -9.51 14.22 -11.91
C ASP A 377 -10.45 14.00 -10.70
N GLY A 378 -11.38 14.93 -10.46
CA GLY A 378 -12.33 14.88 -9.35
C GLY A 378 -11.80 15.32 -7.99
N ALA A 379 -10.56 15.77 -7.90
CA ALA A 379 -9.94 16.23 -6.68
C ALA A 379 -9.72 17.73 -6.65
N LEU A 380 -9.95 18.37 -5.52
CA LEU A 380 -9.53 19.75 -5.21
C LEU A 380 -8.10 19.69 -4.66
N ALA A 381 -7.16 20.38 -5.29
CA ALA A 381 -5.76 20.32 -4.94
C ALA A 381 -5.11 21.72 -4.87
N MET A 382 -4.00 21.79 -4.13
CA MET A 382 -3.18 22.99 -4.01
C MET A 382 -1.97 22.90 -4.94
N ARG A 383 -1.57 24.03 -5.52
CA ARG A 383 -0.32 24.16 -6.26
C ARG A 383 0.81 24.45 -5.27
N PRO A 384 1.83 23.59 -5.18
CA PRO A 384 2.93 23.83 -4.26
C PRO A 384 3.86 24.95 -4.77
N LEU A 385 4.57 25.59 -3.86
CA LEU A 385 5.67 26.53 -4.14
C LEU A 385 7.02 25.80 -4.27
N SER A 386 7.14 24.67 -3.59
CA SER A 386 8.32 23.84 -3.54
C SER A 386 7.97 22.36 -3.53
N MET A 387 8.96 21.53 -3.79
CA MET A 387 8.86 20.06 -3.67
C MET A 387 10.12 19.53 -2.98
N ILE A 388 10.04 18.34 -2.42
CA ILE A 388 11.23 17.69 -1.90
C ILE A 388 11.93 16.93 -3.03
N ALA A 389 13.24 17.14 -3.18
CA ALA A 389 14.10 16.41 -4.09
C ALA A 389 15.40 16.07 -3.37
N ASP A 390 15.79 14.81 -3.36
CA ASP A 390 16.98 14.30 -2.65
C ASP A 390 17.04 14.73 -1.17
N GLY A 391 15.87 14.74 -0.50
CA GLY A 391 15.75 15.13 0.91
C GLY A 391 15.89 16.63 1.18
N LYS A 392 15.87 17.47 0.15
CA LYS A 392 15.96 18.93 0.26
C LYS A 392 14.77 19.61 -0.40
N TRP A 393 14.31 20.70 0.18
CA TRP A 393 13.31 21.56 -0.43
C TRP A 393 13.89 22.27 -1.65
N VAL A 394 13.27 22.07 -2.79
CA VAL A 394 13.63 22.72 -4.06
C VAL A 394 12.44 23.55 -4.53
N PRO A 395 12.62 24.85 -4.75
CA PRO A 395 11.57 25.68 -5.33
C PRO A 395 11.17 25.17 -6.71
N LEU A 396 9.86 25.17 -7.01
CA LEU A 396 9.38 24.89 -8.35
C LEU A 396 9.79 26.00 -9.34
N PRO A 397 9.77 25.73 -10.66
CA PRO A 397 9.98 26.75 -11.70
C PRO A 397 9.13 28.00 -11.45
N GLU A 398 9.63 29.16 -11.85
CA GLU A 398 8.97 30.44 -11.56
C GLU A 398 7.56 30.52 -12.16
N GLU A 399 7.34 29.94 -13.33
CA GLU A 399 6.04 29.86 -13.98
C GLU A 399 4.99 29.11 -13.13
N ASP A 400 5.39 27.98 -12.50
CA ASP A 400 4.52 27.20 -11.62
C ASP A 400 4.24 27.94 -10.31
N ARG A 401 5.28 28.60 -9.74
CA ARG A 401 5.15 29.38 -8.49
C ARG A 401 4.23 30.59 -8.65
N LYS A 402 4.15 31.19 -9.83
CA LYS A 402 3.20 32.29 -10.12
C LYS A 402 1.74 31.85 -10.02
N LEU A 403 1.48 30.57 -10.27
CA LEU A 403 0.14 29.96 -10.17
C LEU A 403 -0.19 29.44 -8.76
N ALA A 404 0.79 29.40 -7.85
CA ALA A 404 0.67 28.89 -6.49
C ALA A 404 0.35 30.00 -5.47
N GLY A 405 0.29 29.63 -4.17
CA GLY A 405 0.19 30.59 -3.06
C GLY A 405 -1.19 31.27 -2.96
N GLY A 406 -2.27 30.56 -3.28
CA GLY A 406 -3.63 31.02 -3.06
C GLY A 406 -3.94 31.29 -1.59
N GLY A 407 -3.31 30.52 -0.72
CA GLY A 407 -3.54 30.56 0.73
C GLY A 407 -4.77 29.76 1.13
N ASP A 408 -5.01 29.74 2.43
CA ASP A 408 -6.09 28.98 3.06
C ASP A 408 -7.46 29.35 2.48
N ILE A 409 -8.34 28.34 2.37
CA ILE A 409 -9.75 28.55 2.07
C ILE A 409 -10.61 28.19 3.27
N VAL A 410 -11.69 28.92 3.47
CA VAL A 410 -12.65 28.72 4.54
C VAL A 410 -14.06 28.55 4.00
N THR A 411 -14.90 27.82 4.71
CA THR A 411 -16.31 27.71 4.33
C THR A 411 -16.99 29.08 4.35
N ALA A 412 -17.89 29.33 3.40
CA ALA A 412 -18.69 30.55 3.36
C ALA A 412 -19.62 30.68 4.61
N LYS A 413 -19.99 29.56 5.21
CA LYS A 413 -20.83 29.43 6.41
C LYS A 413 -19.99 29.12 7.64
N LYS A 414 -20.44 29.53 8.83
CA LYS A 414 -19.91 29.13 10.12
C LYS A 414 -20.71 27.95 10.68
N TYR A 415 -20.07 27.15 11.54
CA TYR A 415 -20.64 25.98 12.21
C TYR A 415 -20.32 26.03 13.71
N SER A 416 -21.23 25.52 14.53
CA SER A 416 -21.03 25.30 15.97
C SER A 416 -20.88 23.81 16.28
N ASP A 417 -21.95 23.03 16.11
CA ASP A 417 -21.97 21.59 16.28
C ASP A 417 -22.05 20.93 14.91
N PHE A 418 -21.05 20.09 14.58
CA PHE A 418 -20.94 19.55 13.23
C PHE A 418 -20.20 18.21 13.18
N MET A 419 -20.42 17.49 12.10
CA MET A 419 -19.54 16.44 11.58
C MET A 419 -19.00 16.93 10.23
N PHE A 420 -17.68 16.95 10.06
CA PHE A 420 -17.03 17.28 8.78
C PHE A 420 -16.21 16.10 8.30
N LYS A 421 -16.61 15.51 7.18
CA LYS A 421 -15.88 14.44 6.46
C LYS A 421 -15.08 15.04 5.33
N PHE A 422 -13.86 14.50 5.13
CA PHE A 422 -12.98 14.89 4.05
C PHE A 422 -12.07 13.70 3.70
N ASP A 423 -11.97 13.38 2.44
CA ASP A 423 -10.94 12.45 1.98
C ASP A 423 -9.74 13.25 1.50
N PHE A 424 -8.54 12.78 1.82
CA PHE A 424 -7.30 13.45 1.43
C PHE A 424 -6.27 12.45 0.91
N ARG A 425 -5.39 12.92 0.04
CA ARG A 425 -4.31 12.15 -0.56
C ARG A 425 -3.02 12.96 -0.50
N LEU A 426 -1.99 12.35 0.11
CA LEU A 426 -0.69 12.97 0.33
C LEU A 426 0.27 12.67 -0.82
N THR A 427 1.11 13.63 -1.18
CA THR A 427 2.38 13.44 -1.89
C THR A 427 3.53 13.40 -0.90
N GLU A 428 4.75 13.12 -1.35
CA GLU A 428 5.95 13.11 -0.51
C GLU A 428 6.14 14.47 0.19
N ALA A 429 6.37 14.43 1.49
CA ALA A 429 6.52 15.58 2.38
C ALA A 429 5.37 16.61 2.29
N ALA A 430 4.17 16.17 1.95
CA ALA A 430 3.01 17.05 1.89
C ALA A 430 2.60 17.57 3.27
N ASN A 431 2.19 18.83 3.31
CA ASN A 431 1.74 19.51 4.53
C ASN A 431 0.47 20.31 4.24
N SER A 432 -0.54 20.08 5.04
CA SER A 432 -1.81 20.79 5.07
C SER A 432 -2.46 20.59 6.44
N GLY A 433 -3.64 21.15 6.64
CA GLY A 433 -4.43 20.98 7.85
C GLY A 433 -5.89 21.26 7.62
N ILE A 434 -6.75 20.58 8.35
CA ILE A 434 -8.16 20.90 8.43
C ILE A 434 -8.37 21.64 9.76
N LYS A 435 -8.61 22.96 9.65
CA LYS A 435 -8.85 23.79 10.82
C LYS A 435 -10.34 24.02 11.02
N TYR A 436 -10.73 24.23 12.26
CA TYR A 436 -12.13 24.47 12.59
C TYR A 436 -12.26 25.53 13.69
N PHE A 437 -13.44 26.16 13.73
CA PHE A 437 -13.71 27.37 14.52
C PHE A 437 -12.86 28.57 14.11
N TYR A 438 -12.51 28.66 12.82
CA TYR A 438 -11.87 29.87 12.30
C TYR A 438 -12.84 31.06 12.31
N ASN A 439 -12.35 32.19 12.80
CA ASN A 439 -13.03 33.47 12.73
C ASN A 439 -12.09 34.53 12.11
N GLU A 440 -12.68 35.47 11.39
CA GLU A 440 -11.93 36.54 10.74
C GLU A 440 -11.16 37.38 11.78
N GLY A 441 -9.90 37.70 11.46
CA GLY A 441 -9.04 38.49 12.36
C GLY A 441 -8.18 37.68 13.32
N MET A 442 -8.35 36.34 13.38
CA MET A 442 -7.47 35.50 14.20
C MET A 442 -6.00 35.60 13.77
N HIS A 443 -5.11 35.57 14.74
CA HIS A 443 -3.66 35.63 14.50
C HIS A 443 -3.21 34.43 13.66
N LYS A 444 -2.64 34.69 12.48
CA LYS A 444 -2.12 33.65 11.54
C LYS A 444 -3.08 32.50 11.28
N ASN A 445 -4.40 32.78 11.21
CA ASN A 445 -5.44 31.74 11.10
C ASN A 445 -5.34 30.67 12.22
N SER A 446 -5.01 31.13 13.43
CA SER A 446 -4.75 30.30 14.61
C SER A 446 -6.05 29.76 15.18
N CYS A 447 -6.39 28.55 14.83
CA CYS A 447 -7.52 27.81 15.39
C CYS A 447 -7.14 26.33 15.51
N MET A 448 -8.00 25.53 16.11
CA MET A 448 -7.74 24.09 16.24
C MET A 448 -7.59 23.45 14.88
N GLU A 449 -6.65 22.51 14.79
CA GLU A 449 -6.25 21.90 13.51
C GLU A 449 -6.12 20.39 13.64
N TYR A 450 -6.84 19.68 12.78
CA TYR A 450 -6.57 18.28 12.45
C TYR A 450 -5.39 18.27 11.46
N GLN A 451 -4.23 17.79 11.89
CA GLN A 451 -3.04 17.82 11.06
C GLN A 451 -3.11 16.85 9.89
N VAL A 452 -2.73 17.32 8.71
CA VAL A 452 -2.62 16.54 7.47
C VAL A 452 -1.18 16.62 6.98
N LEU A 453 -0.33 15.71 7.46
CA LEU A 453 1.12 15.75 7.25
C LEU A 453 1.63 14.37 6.85
N ASP A 454 2.51 14.34 5.84
CA ASP A 454 3.23 13.13 5.48
C ASP A 454 4.34 12.80 6.49
N ALA A 455 4.51 11.51 6.82
CA ALA A 455 5.56 11.05 7.73
C ALA A 455 6.99 11.36 7.26
N GLY A 456 7.20 11.59 5.96
CA GLY A 456 8.48 12.04 5.40
C GLY A 456 8.75 13.54 5.56
N HIS A 457 7.80 14.32 6.07
CA HIS A 457 7.98 15.75 6.27
C HIS A 457 8.94 16.02 7.45
N PRO A 458 9.89 17.00 7.33
CA PRO A 458 10.87 17.30 8.39
C PRO A 458 10.27 17.67 9.74
N ASP A 459 9.04 18.17 9.78
CA ASP A 459 8.38 18.58 11.03
C ASP A 459 7.56 17.45 11.67
N TYR A 460 7.45 16.26 11.05
CA TYR A 460 6.56 15.18 11.52
C TYR A 460 6.84 14.75 12.95
N ASP A 461 8.11 14.49 13.27
CA ASP A 461 8.57 14.07 14.60
C ASP A 461 9.17 15.21 15.43
N LYS A 462 9.12 16.43 14.92
CA LYS A 462 9.64 17.59 15.62
C LYS A 462 8.77 17.92 16.84
N PRO A 463 9.35 18.05 18.03
CA PRO A 463 8.59 18.50 19.19
C PRO A 463 8.12 19.95 19.01
N ASN A 464 7.04 20.34 19.71
CA ASN A 464 6.66 21.75 19.75
C ASN A 464 7.70 22.59 20.54
N GLN A 465 7.51 23.89 20.54
CA GLN A 465 8.45 24.81 21.24
C GLN A 465 8.60 24.58 22.76
N CYS A 466 7.67 23.81 23.36
CA CYS A 466 7.70 23.43 24.78
C CYS A 466 8.22 22.00 24.99
N GLY A 467 8.73 21.33 23.97
CA GLY A 467 9.28 19.98 24.03
C GLY A 467 8.23 18.87 24.05
N VAL A 468 6.97 19.15 23.70
CA VAL A 468 5.93 18.11 23.59
C VAL A 468 6.10 17.39 22.26
N GLU A 469 6.35 16.06 22.33
CA GLU A 469 6.64 15.22 21.18
C GLU A 469 5.37 14.75 20.46
N HIS A 470 5.51 14.44 19.17
CA HIS A 470 4.49 13.79 18.30
C HIS A 470 3.19 14.59 18.08
N VAL A 471 3.15 15.85 18.51
CA VAL A 471 1.97 16.73 18.36
C VAL A 471 1.82 17.32 16.95
N HIS A 472 2.77 17.03 16.04
CA HIS A 472 2.71 17.43 14.64
C HIS A 472 2.33 16.28 13.70
N ARG A 473 2.18 15.07 14.21
CA ARG A 473 1.86 13.88 13.40
C ARG A 473 0.46 13.96 12.80
N ILE A 474 0.24 13.10 11.80
CA ILE A 474 -1.06 12.98 11.11
C ILE A 474 -2.22 12.86 12.10
N ALA A 475 -3.33 13.55 11.84
CA ALA A 475 -4.55 13.60 12.65
C ALA A 475 -4.39 14.12 14.10
N ALA A 476 -3.19 14.53 14.52
CA ALA A 476 -3.00 15.18 15.82
C ALA A 476 -3.85 16.46 15.92
N LEU A 477 -4.21 16.85 17.14
CA LEU A 477 -4.55 18.24 17.39
C LEU A 477 -3.24 19.02 17.41
N TYR A 478 -2.96 19.65 16.26
CA TYR A 478 -1.66 20.23 15.94
C TYR A 478 -1.09 21.09 17.05
N ASP A 479 0.16 20.85 17.41
CA ASP A 479 0.94 21.54 18.46
C ASP A 479 0.46 21.27 19.90
N LEU A 480 -0.62 20.50 20.10
CA LEU A 480 -1.29 20.31 21.40
C LEU A 480 -1.38 18.86 21.87
N ILE A 481 -1.99 17.96 21.09
CA ILE A 481 -2.30 16.59 21.53
C ILE A 481 -1.89 15.60 20.44
N ALA A 482 -1.01 14.66 20.81
CA ALA A 482 -0.53 13.60 19.93
C ALA A 482 -1.58 12.50 19.69
N THR A 483 -1.45 11.80 18.54
CA THR A 483 -2.33 10.70 18.13
C THR A 483 -1.54 9.43 17.81
N PRO A 484 -1.06 8.67 18.79
CA PRO A 484 -0.21 7.49 18.55
C PRO A 484 -0.90 6.39 17.71
N LEU A 485 -2.23 6.35 17.67
CA LEU A 485 -2.99 5.40 16.85
C LEU A 485 -3.04 5.79 15.36
N ALA A 486 -2.82 7.06 15.03
CA ALA A 486 -2.95 7.55 13.65
C ALA A 486 -1.89 6.96 12.72
N ASP A 487 -0.66 6.74 13.21
CA ASP A 487 0.43 6.15 12.44
C ASP A 487 0.10 4.74 11.93
N LYS A 488 -0.74 3.99 12.66
CA LYS A 488 -1.22 2.66 12.25
C LYS A 488 -2.45 2.72 11.35
N ALA A 489 -3.18 3.80 11.38
CA ALA A 489 -4.42 3.97 10.62
C ALA A 489 -4.21 4.65 9.25
N VAL A 490 -3.12 5.40 9.07
CA VAL A 490 -2.83 6.12 7.83
C VAL A 490 -2.48 5.15 6.70
N LYS A 491 -2.99 5.43 5.49
CA LYS A 491 -2.64 4.68 4.28
C LYS A 491 -1.38 5.26 3.64
N PRO A 492 -0.64 4.44 2.86
CA PRO A 492 0.55 4.86 2.13
C PRO A 492 0.33 6.09 1.25
N LEU A 493 1.42 6.79 0.91
CA LEU A 493 1.41 7.92 -0.01
C LEU A 493 0.68 7.59 -1.32
N GLY A 494 -0.01 8.59 -1.88
CA GLY A 494 -0.78 8.44 -3.10
C GLY A 494 -2.14 7.77 -2.94
N GLN A 495 -2.41 7.11 -1.83
CA GLN A 495 -3.72 6.54 -1.51
C GLN A 495 -4.63 7.55 -0.82
N TRP A 496 -5.95 7.38 -0.98
CA TRP A 496 -6.95 8.21 -0.33
C TRP A 496 -7.19 7.79 1.10
N ASN A 497 -6.96 8.69 2.03
CA ASN A 497 -7.34 8.58 3.43
C ASN A 497 -8.69 9.27 3.66
N SER A 498 -9.48 8.78 4.60
CA SER A 498 -10.72 9.42 5.02
C SER A 498 -10.57 10.00 6.41
N GLY A 499 -10.67 11.32 6.52
CA GLY A 499 -10.67 12.05 7.77
C GLY A 499 -12.07 12.48 8.18
N MET A 500 -12.31 12.63 9.49
CA MET A 500 -13.52 13.24 10.01
C MET A 500 -13.23 13.97 11.31
N VAL A 501 -13.80 15.16 11.45
CA VAL A 501 -13.89 15.91 12.70
C VAL A 501 -15.34 15.92 13.15
N VAL A 502 -15.59 15.53 14.39
CA VAL A 502 -16.88 15.65 15.05
C VAL A 502 -16.74 16.67 16.17
N SER A 503 -17.62 17.65 16.21
CA SER A 503 -17.70 18.62 17.31
C SER A 503 -19.13 18.75 17.79
N LYS A 504 -19.37 18.50 19.08
CA LYS A 504 -20.68 18.68 19.71
C LYS A 504 -20.48 19.33 21.09
N GLY A 505 -20.95 20.56 21.25
CA GLY A 505 -20.62 21.38 22.41
C GLY A 505 -19.10 21.59 22.51
N ASN A 506 -18.53 21.20 23.63
CA ASN A 506 -17.07 21.24 23.84
C ASN A 506 -16.35 19.94 23.45
N HIS A 507 -17.10 18.86 23.26
CA HIS A 507 -16.53 17.56 22.88
C HIS A 507 -16.09 17.55 21.41
N VAL A 508 -14.86 17.13 21.13
CA VAL A 508 -14.32 17.02 19.78
C VAL A 508 -13.65 15.66 19.59
N GLU A 509 -13.87 15.08 18.41
CA GLU A 509 -13.23 13.82 17.99
C GLU A 509 -12.52 14.00 16.65
N HIS A 510 -11.34 13.38 16.50
CA HIS A 510 -10.67 13.15 15.22
C HIS A 510 -10.75 11.68 14.83
N TRP A 511 -11.14 11.43 13.60
CA TRP A 511 -11.22 10.09 13.02
C TRP A 511 -10.31 9.98 11.78
N LEU A 512 -9.64 8.86 11.61
CA LEU A 512 -8.82 8.55 10.44
C LEU A 512 -9.13 7.14 9.96
N ASN A 513 -9.55 6.99 8.70
CA ASN A 513 -9.89 5.72 8.05
C ASN A 513 -10.87 4.84 8.88
N GLY A 514 -11.86 5.47 9.52
CA GLY A 514 -12.87 4.81 10.35
C GLY A 514 -12.43 4.51 11.80
N VAL A 515 -11.21 4.88 12.16
CA VAL A 515 -10.70 4.75 13.54
C VAL A 515 -10.77 6.10 14.26
N LYS A 516 -11.36 6.15 15.46
CA LYS A 516 -11.27 7.33 16.33
C LYS A 516 -9.86 7.38 16.92
N VAL A 517 -9.06 8.37 16.51
CA VAL A 517 -7.65 8.51 16.89
C VAL A 517 -7.42 9.52 17.99
N LEU A 518 -8.37 10.42 18.20
CA LEU A 518 -8.30 11.44 19.24
C LEU A 518 -9.71 11.85 19.69
N GLU A 519 -9.87 12.12 20.98
CA GLU A 519 -11.02 12.85 21.53
C GLU A 519 -10.56 13.77 22.65
N TYR A 520 -11.20 14.93 22.81
CA TYR A 520 -10.88 15.89 23.84
C TYR A 520 -12.05 16.84 24.13
N GLU A 521 -12.00 17.50 25.29
CA GLU A 521 -12.97 18.52 25.71
C GLU A 521 -12.33 19.91 25.66
N ARG A 522 -12.83 20.78 24.77
CA ARG A 522 -12.42 22.19 24.68
C ARG A 522 -12.73 22.90 25.98
N GLY A 523 -11.88 23.84 26.43
CA GLY A 523 -12.07 24.61 27.65
C GLY A 523 -11.92 23.81 28.95
N SER A 524 -11.66 22.49 28.88
CA SER A 524 -11.30 21.73 30.07
C SER A 524 -9.95 22.16 30.63
N LYS A 525 -9.68 21.84 31.88
CA LYS A 525 -8.36 22.10 32.49
C LYS A 525 -7.26 21.40 31.68
N ALA A 526 -7.48 20.14 31.28
CA ALA A 526 -6.51 19.39 30.48
C ALA A 526 -6.22 20.05 29.13
N PHE A 527 -7.24 20.55 28.44
CA PHE A 527 -7.07 21.27 27.16
C PHE A 527 -6.28 22.58 27.38
N ARG A 528 -6.63 23.37 28.39
CA ARG A 528 -5.91 24.62 28.72
C ARG A 528 -4.47 24.37 29.13
N ASP A 529 -4.18 23.27 29.85
CA ASP A 529 -2.82 22.87 30.19
C ASP A 529 -2.00 22.51 28.92
N CYS A 530 -2.63 21.93 27.88
CA CYS A 530 -1.99 21.71 26.56
C CYS A 530 -1.71 23.04 25.84
N VAL A 531 -2.68 23.97 25.82
CA VAL A 531 -2.50 25.31 25.24
C VAL A 531 -1.35 26.05 25.93
N ALA A 532 -1.24 25.95 27.25
CA ALA A 532 -0.17 26.57 28.05
C ALA A 532 1.23 26.01 27.69
N LYS A 533 1.30 24.80 27.12
CA LYS A 533 2.54 24.15 26.64
C LYS A 533 2.68 24.21 25.13
N SER A 534 2.13 25.21 24.47
CA SER A 534 2.18 25.38 23.02
C SER A 534 2.43 26.83 22.64
N LYS A 535 2.67 27.07 21.34
CA LYS A 535 2.77 28.43 20.79
C LYS A 535 1.49 29.24 20.94
N TYR A 536 0.36 28.58 21.12
CA TYR A 536 -0.95 29.23 21.19
C TYR A 536 -1.18 30.00 22.51
N LEU A 537 -0.38 29.74 23.53
CA LEU A 537 -0.43 30.58 24.75
C LEU A 537 -0.19 32.06 24.45
N ALA A 538 0.77 32.35 23.55
CA ALA A 538 1.09 33.71 23.13
C ALA A 538 0.07 34.34 22.15
N TRP A 539 -0.92 33.56 21.70
CA TRP A 539 -1.87 33.97 20.67
C TRP A 539 -3.30 34.07 21.20
N GLN A 540 -3.45 34.08 22.50
CA GLN A 540 -4.77 34.33 23.16
C GLN A 540 -5.10 35.81 23.04
N ASP A 541 -6.35 36.10 22.63
CA ASP A 541 -6.89 37.45 22.68
C ASP A 541 -7.18 37.84 24.13
N GLU A 542 -7.07 39.13 24.43
CA GLU A 542 -7.30 39.64 25.78
C GLU A 542 -8.72 39.29 26.25
N GLY A 543 -8.85 38.49 27.32
CA GLY A 543 -10.12 38.06 27.90
C GLY A 543 -10.79 36.84 27.23
N ALA A 544 -10.16 36.22 26.20
CA ALA A 544 -10.67 35.02 25.57
C ALA A 544 -9.64 33.88 25.61
N TYR A 545 -10.08 32.68 25.96
CA TYR A 545 -9.21 31.50 25.88
C TYR A 545 -9.13 30.97 24.44
N TRP A 546 -7.91 30.68 24.01
CA TRP A 546 -7.68 30.09 22.67
C TRP A 546 -8.43 28.76 22.52
N GLY A 547 -9.08 28.56 21.35
CA GLY A 547 -9.79 27.34 21.01
C GLY A 547 -11.21 27.21 21.60
N GLU A 548 -11.73 28.22 22.30
CA GLU A 548 -13.04 28.18 22.99
C GLU A 548 -14.15 28.96 22.23
N ALA A 549 -13.92 29.34 20.97
CA ALA A 549 -14.97 29.97 20.15
C ALA A 549 -16.20 29.05 20.03
N LYS A 550 -17.41 29.62 20.13
CA LYS A 550 -18.68 28.87 20.08
C LYS A 550 -19.05 28.44 18.67
N GLU A 551 -18.64 29.20 17.67
CA GLU A 551 -18.85 28.93 16.23
C GLU A 551 -17.66 29.41 15.43
N GLY A 552 -17.50 28.88 14.22
CA GLY A 552 -16.49 29.33 13.29
C GLY A 552 -16.56 28.58 11.97
N ARG A 553 -15.74 29.00 11.04
CA ARG A 553 -15.64 28.38 9.70
C ARG A 553 -14.73 27.16 9.78
N LEU A 554 -14.94 26.21 8.87
CA LEU A 554 -14.00 25.15 8.55
C LEU A 554 -12.97 25.73 7.57
N LEU A 555 -11.70 25.31 7.69
CA LEU A 555 -10.60 25.82 6.89
C LEU A 555 -9.77 24.68 6.34
N ILE A 556 -9.36 24.77 5.07
CA ILE A 556 -8.35 23.91 4.48
C ILE A 556 -7.10 24.74 4.26
N GLN A 557 -5.99 24.30 4.86
CA GLN A 557 -4.73 25.02 4.83
C GLN A 557 -3.98 24.82 3.51
N ASP A 558 -3.51 25.91 2.90
CA ASP A 558 -2.50 25.95 1.84
C ASP A 558 -1.14 26.28 2.47
N HIS A 559 -0.36 25.27 2.85
CA HIS A 559 0.93 25.46 3.47
C HIS A 559 2.03 25.89 2.47
N GLY A 560 1.82 25.64 1.17
CA GLY A 560 2.75 25.99 0.11
C GLY A 560 3.87 24.98 -0.14
N ASP A 561 3.97 23.95 0.68
CA ASP A 561 4.89 22.83 0.49
C ASP A 561 4.33 21.84 -0.56
N SER A 562 4.73 20.59 -0.54
CA SER A 562 4.19 19.57 -1.44
C SER A 562 2.65 19.46 -1.40
N SER A 563 2.04 19.00 -2.50
CA SER A 563 0.59 19.06 -2.70
C SER A 563 -0.19 18.02 -1.87
N VAL A 564 -1.30 18.47 -1.31
CA VAL A 564 -2.39 17.62 -0.81
C VAL A 564 -3.58 17.75 -1.75
N SER A 565 -4.27 16.65 -2.02
CA SER A 565 -5.51 16.63 -2.79
C SER A 565 -6.67 16.24 -1.87
N TYR A 566 -7.84 16.83 -2.07
CA TYR A 566 -9.05 16.59 -1.30
C TYR A 566 -10.22 16.16 -2.18
N CYS A 567 -11.09 15.28 -1.66
CA CYS A 567 -12.41 14.98 -2.22
C CYS A 567 -13.38 14.63 -1.09
N ASN A 568 -14.64 14.34 -1.41
CA ASN A 568 -15.67 14.01 -0.41
C ASN A 568 -15.79 15.02 0.74
N LEU A 569 -15.65 16.32 0.43
CA LEU A 569 -15.85 17.36 1.42
C LEU A 569 -17.35 17.48 1.75
N LYS A 570 -17.74 16.99 2.93
CA LYS A 570 -19.14 16.90 3.35
C LYS A 570 -19.28 17.36 4.79
N VAL A 571 -20.28 18.17 5.07
CA VAL A 571 -20.57 18.63 6.42
C VAL A 571 -22.02 18.30 6.82
N ARG A 572 -22.23 17.99 8.09
CA ARG A 572 -23.54 17.81 8.70
C ARG A 572 -23.59 18.62 9.98
N GLU A 573 -24.57 19.49 10.11
CA GLU A 573 -24.84 20.16 11.39
C GLU A 573 -25.53 19.19 12.35
N LEU A 574 -25.06 19.17 13.60
CA LEU A 574 -25.64 18.36 14.66
C LEU A 574 -26.67 19.21 15.41
N LYS A 575 -27.83 18.63 15.65
CA LYS A 575 -28.90 19.26 16.43
C LYS A 575 -28.78 18.89 17.91
#